data_0e494aa08e94c9f2e0fa84fe6bec636f
#
_entry.id   0e494aa08e94c9f2e0fa84fe6bec636f
#
_cell.length_a   1.000
_cell.length_b   1.000
_cell.length_c   1.000
_cell.angle_alpha   90.00
_cell.angle_beta   90.00
_cell.angle_gamma   90.00
#
_symmetry.space_group_name_H-M   'P 1'
#
loop_
_entity.id
_entity.type
_entity.pdbx_description
1 polymer ?
#
loop_
_entity_poly.entity_id
_entity_poly.type
_entity_poly.pdbx_seq_one_letter_code
_entity_poly.pdbx_strand_id
1 'polypeptide(L)'
;VDYDPVKTHLMLEKHVTRDHXRKYYRFRVDRWYGGIVTADCVGCGLFCKFCWVSDXVRLNPLKVGSXYXPEDVASRLLNLARSRGLSQVRISGGEPTIGRDHLLRVFDYFSGKNILFILETNGILLGHDEGYAAQLSGHDFLHVRVSLKGCNESEFHXLTGADPGGFKLQLNALRNLLKAGVSCHPAIMTSFSSEESXKGLLEKLAEIDERLAEEAEVEELILYPHVVERLKRXGLKYRVAHAPDKVPPDXX
;
A
#
# COMPACT_ATOMS: atom_id res chain seq x y z
N VAL A 1 0.64 -15.47 -19.01
CA VAL A 1 -0.67 -15.79 -18.41
C VAL A 1 -0.92 -14.87 -17.22
N ASP A 2 -2.11 -14.24 -17.20
CA ASP A 2 -2.48 -13.34 -16.12
C ASP A 2 -2.76 -14.14 -14.84
N TYR A 3 -2.49 -13.53 -13.71
CA TYR A 3 -2.88 -14.13 -12.44
C TYR A 3 -4.02 -13.32 -11.82
N ASP A 4 -4.81 -14.01 -10.99
CA ASP A 4 -5.93 -13.40 -10.28
C ASP A 4 -5.38 -12.73 -9.01
N PRO A 5 -5.46 -11.41 -8.90
CA PRO A 5 -4.83 -10.75 -7.75
C PRO A 5 -5.52 -11.03 -6.42
N VAL A 6 -6.81 -11.37 -6.42
CA VAL A 6 -7.46 -11.76 -5.18
C VAL A 6 -6.89 -13.10 -4.71
N LYS A 7 -6.79 -14.07 -5.63
CA LYS A 7 -6.28 -15.40 -5.28
C LYS A 7 -4.85 -15.35 -4.77
N THR A 8 -3.99 -14.53 -5.39
CA THR A 8 -2.60 -14.45 -4.93
C THR A 8 -2.51 -13.91 -3.50
N HIS A 9 -3.34 -12.92 -3.17
CA HIS A 9 -3.35 -12.39 -1.81
C HIS A 9 -3.87 -13.43 -0.82
N LEU A 10 -4.94 -14.12 -1.15
CA LEU A 10 -5.52 -15.11 -0.25
C LEU A 10 -4.60 -16.31 -0.06
N MET A 11 -3.90 -16.71 -1.13
CA MET A 11 -2.94 -17.81 -1.02
C MET A 11 -1.76 -17.45 -0.13
N LEU A 12 -1.32 -16.21 -0.18
CA LEU A 12 -0.19 -15.78 0.64
C LEU A 12 -0.53 -15.75 2.12
N GLU A 13 -1.79 -15.59 2.47
CA GLU A 13 -2.17 -15.44 3.86
C GLU A 13 -1.64 -16.58 4.73
N LYS A 14 -1.74 -17.83 4.25
CA LYS A 14 -1.29 -18.98 5.03
C LYS A 14 0.23 -19.03 5.19
N HIS A 15 0.96 -18.29 4.34
CA HIS A 15 2.42 -18.27 4.42
C HIS A 15 2.97 -17.13 5.28
N VAL A 16 2.20 -16.04 5.41
CA VAL A 16 2.69 -14.86 6.12
C VAL A 16 1.92 -14.57 7.41
N THR A 17 0.96 -15.43 7.76
CA THR A 17 0.25 -15.36 9.04
C THR A 17 0.34 -16.69 9.76
N ARG A 18 0.19 -16.64 11.09
CA ARG A 18 0.05 -17.83 11.93
C ARG A 18 -0.74 -17.41 13.16
N ASP A 19 -1.93 -17.97 13.30
CA ASP A 19 -2.87 -17.52 14.33
C ASP A 19 -3.12 -16.02 14.13
N HIS A 20 -2.79 -15.21 15.08
CA HIS A 20 -2.91 -13.76 14.97
C HIS A 20 -1.59 -13.08 14.56
N UNK A 21 -0.52 -13.67 14.27
CA UNK A 21 0.73 -13.20 13.94
C UNK A 21 0.79 -12.87 12.48
N ARG A 22 1.49 -11.94 12.18
CA ARG A 22 1.78 -11.56 10.82
C ARG A 22 3.29 -11.41 10.65
N LYS A 23 3.83 -11.75 9.49
CA LYS A 23 5.26 -11.60 9.20
C LYS A 23 5.63 -10.16 8.89
N TYR A 24 6.69 -9.69 9.56
CA TYR A 24 7.35 -8.40 9.28
C TYR A 24 8.83 -8.65 9.18
N TYR A 25 9.54 -7.81 8.42
CA TYR A 25 10.97 -7.97 8.28
C TYR A 25 11.77 -6.78 8.80
N ARG A 26 11.13 -5.66 9.12
CA ARG A 26 11.86 -4.58 9.78
C ARG A 26 10.91 -3.51 10.32
N PHE A 27 11.47 -2.72 11.24
CA PHE A 27 10.82 -1.52 11.77
C PHE A 27 11.82 -0.39 11.58
N ARG A 28 11.36 0.77 11.12
CA ARG A 28 12.27 1.87 10.78
C ARG A 28 11.59 3.20 10.93
N VAL A 29 12.42 4.26 10.97
CA VAL A 29 11.96 5.63 10.91
C VAL A 29 12.25 6.12 9.49
N ASP A 30 11.25 6.73 8.87
CA ASP A 30 11.37 7.19 7.50
C ASP A 30 11.10 8.69 7.42
N ARG A 31 11.56 9.31 6.35
CA ARG A 31 11.43 10.75 6.15
C ARG A 31 10.08 11.17 5.57
N TRP A 32 9.35 10.22 4.99
CA TRP A 32 8.11 10.53 4.30
C TRP A 32 7.08 11.10 5.28
N TYR A 33 6.13 11.88 4.77
CA TYR A 33 5.07 12.50 5.58
C TYR A 33 5.62 13.39 6.69
N GLY A 34 6.85 13.90 6.53
CA GLY A 34 7.48 14.72 7.57
C GLY A 34 8.05 13.92 8.72
N GLY A 35 8.17 12.62 8.55
CA GLY A 35 8.71 11.72 9.57
C GLY A 35 7.64 10.74 10.02
N ILE A 36 7.91 9.45 9.83
CA ILE A 36 6.93 8.40 10.12
C ILE A 36 7.66 7.13 10.56
N VAL A 37 7.07 6.42 11.51
CA VAL A 37 7.59 5.12 11.93
C VAL A 37 6.89 4.05 11.10
N THR A 38 7.66 3.13 10.56
CA THR A 38 7.15 2.14 9.61
C THR A 38 7.48 0.72 10.08
N ALA A 39 6.47 -0.14 10.03
CA ALA A 39 6.66 -1.59 10.12
C ALA A 39 6.49 -2.15 8.70
N ASP A 40 7.49 -2.85 8.19
CA ASP A 40 7.44 -3.42 6.85
C ASP A 40 7.03 -4.89 6.93
N CYS A 41 5.83 -5.21 6.44
CA CYS A 41 5.33 -6.56 6.43
C CYS A 41 5.82 -7.33 5.21
N VAL A 42 5.76 -8.65 5.29
CA VAL A 42 6.21 -9.55 4.23
C VAL A 42 5.00 -10.06 3.45
N GLY A 43 5.08 -9.97 2.12
CA GLY A 43 4.12 -10.60 1.25
C GLY A 43 3.12 -9.63 0.63
N CYS A 44 3.04 -9.70 -0.68
CA CYS A 44 2.08 -8.91 -1.45
C CYS A 44 1.64 -9.75 -2.64
N GLY A 45 0.34 -9.74 -2.93
CA GLY A 45 -0.21 -10.52 -4.03
C GLY A 45 -0.13 -9.83 -5.38
N LEU A 46 0.43 -8.62 -5.45
CA LEU A 46 0.75 -7.97 -6.71
C LEU A 46 2.26 -7.99 -6.92
N PHE A 47 2.68 -8.25 -8.14
CA PHE A 47 4.10 -8.33 -8.47
C PHE A 47 4.50 -7.16 -9.35
N CYS A 48 4.27 -5.97 -8.82
CA CYS A 48 4.53 -4.72 -9.54
C CYS A 48 5.97 -4.64 -9.99
N LYS A 49 6.17 -4.34 -11.25
CA LYS A 49 7.52 -4.28 -11.84
C LYS A 49 8.34 -3.13 -11.27
N PHE A 50 7.67 -2.11 -10.76
CA PHE A 50 8.33 -0.91 -10.21
C PHE A 50 8.44 -0.95 -8.69
N CYS A 51 8.07 -2.05 -8.05
CA CYS A 51 8.01 -2.13 -6.58
C CYS A 51 9.36 -1.81 -5.94
N TRP A 52 9.35 -0.93 -4.92
CA TRP A 52 10.58 -0.54 -4.24
C TRP A 52 11.16 -1.66 -3.36
N VAL A 53 10.34 -2.64 -3.00
CA VAL A 53 10.81 -3.77 -2.19
C VAL A 53 11.72 -4.65 -3.04
N SER A 54 12.85 -5.05 -2.48
CA SER A 54 13.81 -5.88 -3.22
C SER A 54 13.25 -7.27 -3.51
N ASP A 55 13.72 -7.89 -4.57
CA ASP A 55 13.32 -9.25 -4.91
C ASP A 55 13.69 -10.26 -3.80
N UNK A 56 14.49 -9.94 -3.18
CA UNK A 56 14.90 -10.72 -2.15
C UNK A 56 13.93 -10.88 -1.18
N VAL A 57 13.33 -9.88 -0.88
CA VAL A 57 12.26 -9.87 0.08
C VAL A 57 10.93 -10.28 -0.55
N ARG A 58 10.55 -9.61 -1.63
CA ARG A 58 9.21 -9.76 -2.18
C ARG A 58 8.93 -11.13 -2.79
N LEU A 59 9.95 -11.82 -3.26
CA LEU A 59 9.78 -13.13 -3.88
C LEU A 59 10.06 -14.30 -2.95
N ASN A 60 10.37 -14.03 -1.68
CA ASN A 60 10.71 -15.09 -0.73
C ASN A 60 9.91 -14.98 0.58
N PRO A 61 8.58 -14.96 0.50
CA PRO A 61 7.79 -14.76 1.71
C PRO A 61 7.91 -15.90 2.72
N LEU A 62 8.32 -17.09 2.28
CA LEU A 62 8.51 -18.20 3.21
C LEU A 62 9.78 -18.07 4.03
N LYS A 63 10.78 -17.38 3.50
CA LYS A 63 12.11 -17.32 4.13
C LYS A 63 12.35 -16.02 4.91
N VAL A 64 11.71 -14.94 4.52
CA VAL A 64 12.00 -13.61 5.06
C VAL A 64 11.06 -13.30 6.21
N GLY A 65 11.57 -12.62 7.24
CA GLY A 65 10.75 -12.07 8.31
C GLY A 65 10.42 -13.05 9.41
N SER A 66 9.72 -12.55 10.38
CA SER A 66 9.29 -13.29 11.58
C SER A 66 7.88 -12.89 11.98
N UNK A 67 6.98 -13.60 12.58
CA UNK A 67 5.74 -13.34 12.98
C UNK A 67 5.82 -12.54 14.14
N TYR A 68 4.97 -11.74 14.26
CA TYR A 68 4.78 -10.82 15.39
C TYR A 68 3.31 -10.77 15.81
N UNK A 69 2.91 -10.70 16.80
CA UNK A 69 1.77 -10.50 17.35
C UNK A 69 1.41 -9.14 17.08
N PRO A 70 0.11 -8.93 17.18
CA PRO A 70 -0.38 -7.59 16.99
C PRO A 70 0.07 -6.61 18.06
N GLU A 71 0.04 -7.04 19.28
CA GLU A 71 0.49 -6.18 20.39
C GLU A 71 1.95 -5.81 20.27
N ASP A 72 2.77 -6.72 19.77
CA ASP A 72 4.20 -6.45 19.62
C ASP A 72 4.44 -5.42 18.50
N VAL A 73 3.70 -5.53 17.39
CA VAL A 73 3.80 -4.56 16.32
C VAL A 73 3.37 -3.19 16.83
N ALA A 74 2.24 -3.14 17.51
CA ALA A 74 1.71 -1.87 18.02
C ALA A 74 2.70 -1.25 19.02
N SER A 75 3.24 -2.05 19.93
CA SER A 75 4.20 -1.54 20.93
C SER A 75 5.45 -0.99 20.29
N ARG A 76 5.98 -1.71 19.29
CA ARG A 76 7.19 -1.23 18.60
C ARG A 76 6.93 0.07 17.88
N LEU A 77 5.81 0.17 17.18
CA LEU A 77 5.48 1.41 16.48
C LEU A 77 5.30 2.57 17.45
N LEU A 78 4.56 2.36 18.53
CA LEU A 78 4.30 3.41 19.51
C LEU A 78 5.57 3.83 20.25
N ASN A 79 6.38 2.88 20.67
CA ASN A 79 7.61 3.18 21.41
C ASN A 79 8.60 3.93 20.53
N LEU A 80 8.75 3.49 19.29
CA LEU A 80 9.68 4.15 18.37
C LEU A 80 9.20 5.57 18.05
N ALA A 81 7.88 5.76 17.85
CA ALA A 81 7.33 7.09 17.59
C ALA A 81 7.60 8.02 18.78
N ARG A 82 7.34 7.54 19.99
CA ARG A 82 7.57 8.36 21.19
C ARG A 82 9.02 8.72 21.34
N SER A 83 9.93 7.76 21.12
CA SER A 83 11.37 8.01 21.29
C SER A 83 11.91 9.04 20.28
N ARG A 84 11.25 9.17 19.13
CA ARG A 84 11.67 10.10 18.09
C ARG A 84 10.80 11.35 18.01
N GLY A 85 9.81 11.48 18.89
CA GLY A 85 8.91 12.63 18.87
C GLY A 85 8.05 12.70 17.63
N LEU A 86 7.67 11.53 17.07
CA LEU A 86 6.85 11.46 15.87
C LEU A 86 5.41 11.10 16.24
N SER A 87 4.46 11.60 15.45
CA SER A 87 3.04 11.41 15.71
C SER A 87 2.35 10.59 14.63
N GLN A 88 3.11 9.92 13.78
CA GLN A 88 2.55 9.12 12.69
C GLN A 88 3.25 7.78 12.60
N VAL A 89 2.46 6.74 12.34
CA VAL A 89 2.98 5.39 12.09
C VAL A 89 2.30 4.82 10.86
N ARG A 90 2.89 3.76 10.29
CA ARG A 90 2.27 3.04 9.17
C ARG A 90 2.74 1.60 9.13
N ILE A 91 1.99 0.78 8.41
CA ILE A 91 2.45 -0.52 7.96
C ILE A 91 2.62 -0.43 6.45
N SER A 92 3.78 -0.85 5.97
CA SER A 92 4.14 -0.78 4.56
C SER A 92 4.91 -2.05 4.18
N GLY A 93 5.76 -1.99 3.16
CA GLY A 93 6.52 -3.16 2.69
C GLY A 93 5.68 -4.00 1.75
N GLY A 94 5.15 -5.13 2.24
CA GLY A 94 4.20 -5.92 1.49
C GLY A 94 2.79 -5.35 1.59
N GLU A 95 1.78 -6.21 1.48
CA GLU A 95 0.38 -5.77 1.53
C GLU A 95 -0.17 -5.98 2.94
N PRO A 96 -0.43 -4.90 3.69
CA PRO A 96 -0.85 -5.04 5.09
C PRO A 96 -2.24 -5.65 5.28
N THR A 97 -3.11 -5.61 4.27
CA THR A 97 -4.46 -6.16 4.43
C THR A 97 -4.48 -7.69 4.38
N ILE A 98 -3.38 -8.33 3.98
CA ILE A 98 -3.25 -9.77 4.15
C ILE A 98 -3.14 -10.04 5.64
N GLY A 99 -4.03 -10.88 6.16
CA GLY A 99 -4.10 -11.13 7.60
C GLY A 99 -5.06 -10.17 8.30
N ARG A 100 -6.32 -10.22 7.90
CA ARG A 100 -7.36 -9.32 8.41
C ARG A 100 -7.40 -9.29 9.94
N ASP A 101 -7.40 -10.46 10.54
CA ASP A 101 -7.55 -10.56 12.00
C ASP A 101 -6.38 -9.86 12.71
N HIS A 102 -5.17 -10.07 12.21
CA HIS A 102 -3.99 -9.41 12.75
C HIS A 102 -4.12 -7.88 12.66
N LEU A 103 -4.46 -7.40 11.48
CA LEU A 103 -4.51 -5.95 11.24
C LEU A 103 -5.53 -5.28 12.14
N LEU A 104 -6.73 -5.87 12.24
CA LEU A 104 -7.77 -5.29 13.09
C LEU A 104 -7.34 -5.26 14.55
N ARG A 105 -6.63 -6.28 15.00
CA ARG A 105 -6.12 -6.31 16.38
C ARG A 105 -5.03 -5.27 16.61
N VAL A 106 -4.18 -5.02 15.59
CA VAL A 106 -3.18 -3.94 15.71
C VAL A 106 -3.89 -2.61 15.95
N PHE A 107 -4.95 -2.33 15.20
CA PHE A 107 -5.68 -1.07 15.36
C PHE A 107 -6.24 -0.90 16.77
N ASP A 108 -6.63 -2.00 17.43
CA ASP A 108 -7.19 -1.90 18.78
C ASP A 108 -6.24 -1.23 19.76
N TYR A 109 -4.95 -1.25 19.50
CA TYR A 109 -3.96 -0.68 20.42
C TYR A 109 -3.72 0.81 20.18
N PHE A 110 -4.35 1.39 19.17
CA PHE A 110 -4.09 2.79 18.82
C PHE A 110 -5.17 3.76 19.28
N SER A 111 -6.28 3.26 19.81
CA SER A 111 -7.33 4.11 20.30
C SER A 111 -6.82 5.01 21.45
N GLY A 112 -7.04 6.30 21.35
CA GLY A 112 -6.67 7.25 22.39
C GLY A 112 -5.17 7.55 22.50
N LYS A 113 -4.38 7.13 21.53
CA LYS A 113 -2.93 7.31 21.61
C LYS A 113 -2.41 8.60 20.98
N ASN A 114 -3.27 9.37 20.32
CA ASN A 114 -2.88 10.62 19.67
C ASN A 114 -1.83 10.39 18.58
N ILE A 115 -1.94 9.29 17.88
CA ILE A 115 -1.02 8.90 16.79
C ILE A 115 -1.87 8.67 15.56
N LEU A 116 -1.48 9.23 14.43
CA LEU A 116 -2.12 8.96 13.16
C LEU A 116 -1.56 7.66 12.58
N PHE A 117 -2.43 6.77 12.18
CA PHE A 117 -2.05 5.49 11.56
C PHE A 117 -2.38 5.56 10.07
N ILE A 118 -1.37 5.50 9.23
CA ILE A 118 -1.56 5.48 7.78
C ILE A 118 -1.46 4.04 7.30
N LEU A 119 -2.53 3.53 6.72
CA LEU A 119 -2.55 2.19 6.13
C LEU A 119 -2.32 2.33 4.64
N GLU A 120 -1.18 1.83 4.17
CA GLU A 120 -0.84 1.86 2.74
C GLU A 120 -1.22 0.52 2.13
N THR A 121 -2.15 0.53 1.19
CA THR A 121 -2.67 -0.71 0.63
C THR A 121 -2.82 -0.59 -0.89
N ASN A 122 -2.70 -1.71 -1.57
CA ASN A 122 -3.01 -1.76 -3.00
C ASN A 122 -4.53 -1.87 -3.26
N GLY A 123 -5.31 -2.03 -2.20
CA GLY A 123 -6.77 -2.00 -2.30
C GLY A 123 -7.43 -3.27 -2.80
N ILE A 124 -6.68 -4.27 -3.24
CA ILE A 124 -7.28 -5.44 -3.87
C ILE A 124 -8.29 -6.14 -2.92
N LEU A 125 -7.85 -6.44 -1.70
CA LEU A 125 -8.74 -7.15 -0.77
C LEU A 125 -9.89 -6.28 -0.28
N LEU A 126 -9.64 -4.99 -0.07
CA LEU A 126 -10.70 -4.06 0.37
C LEU A 126 -11.72 -3.83 -0.74
N GLY A 127 -11.30 -3.89 -2.00
CA GLY A 127 -12.24 -3.77 -3.11
C GLY A 127 -13.00 -5.04 -3.37
N HIS A 128 -12.39 -6.17 -3.06
CA HIS A 128 -13.01 -7.48 -3.23
C HIS A 128 -14.08 -7.75 -2.14
N ASP A 129 -13.84 -7.26 -0.93
CA ASP A 129 -14.65 -7.61 0.23
C ASP A 129 -15.11 -6.33 0.93
N GLU A 130 -16.33 -5.92 0.66
CA GLU A 130 -16.91 -4.71 1.25
C GLU A 130 -16.97 -4.82 2.77
N GLY A 131 -17.20 -6.03 3.29
CA GLY A 131 -17.22 -6.25 4.74
C GLY A 131 -15.91 -5.96 5.41
N TYR A 132 -14.80 -6.20 4.72
CA TYR A 132 -13.48 -5.87 5.26
C TYR A 132 -13.35 -4.35 5.43
N ALA A 133 -13.72 -3.60 4.40
CA ALA A 133 -13.66 -2.13 4.50
C ALA A 133 -14.56 -1.64 5.63
N ALA A 134 -15.74 -2.24 5.78
CA ALA A 134 -16.66 -1.87 6.85
C ALA A 134 -16.04 -2.09 8.24
N GLN A 135 -15.22 -3.13 8.38
CA GLN A 135 -14.56 -3.41 9.67
C GLN A 135 -13.49 -2.38 10.03
N LEU A 136 -13.07 -1.56 9.06
CA LEU A 136 -12.10 -0.50 9.34
C LEU A 136 -12.75 0.77 9.89
N SER A 137 -14.07 0.84 9.87
CA SER A 137 -14.79 2.02 10.33
C SER A 137 -14.65 2.22 11.85
N GLY A 138 -14.86 3.44 12.29
CA GLY A 138 -14.89 3.75 13.72
C GLY A 138 -13.54 4.04 14.34
N HIS A 139 -12.47 4.06 13.56
CA HIS A 139 -11.14 4.40 14.06
C HIS A 139 -10.78 5.82 13.60
N ASP A 140 -10.89 6.78 14.50
CA ASP A 140 -10.62 8.17 14.15
C ASP A 140 -9.13 8.45 13.86
N PHE A 141 -8.25 7.55 14.26
CA PHE A 141 -6.81 7.69 14.03
C PHE A 141 -6.38 7.15 12.67
N LEU A 142 -7.26 6.46 11.94
CA LEU A 142 -6.87 5.71 10.73
C LEU A 142 -7.11 6.51 9.47
N HIS A 143 -6.11 6.53 8.60
CA HIS A 143 -6.23 7.06 7.25
C HIS A 143 -5.69 6.02 6.27
N VAL A 144 -6.45 5.71 5.22
CA VAL A 144 -6.07 4.67 4.26
C VAL A 144 -5.59 5.33 2.97
N ARG A 145 -4.37 4.97 2.55
CA ARG A 145 -3.80 5.43 1.29
C ARG A 145 -3.87 4.25 0.31
N VAL A 146 -4.69 4.39 -0.72
CA VAL A 146 -4.87 3.31 -1.71
C VAL A 146 -3.97 3.59 -2.89
N SER A 147 -2.98 2.72 -3.10
CA SER A 147 -1.97 2.89 -4.13
C SER A 147 -2.46 2.28 -5.44
N LEU A 148 -2.82 3.15 -6.38
CA LEU A 148 -3.31 2.72 -7.69
C LEU A 148 -2.14 2.44 -8.62
N LYS A 149 -2.15 1.28 -9.25
CA LYS A 149 -1.03 0.81 -10.06
C LYS A 149 -1.27 1.16 -11.52
N GLY A 150 -1.12 2.45 -11.84
CA GLY A 150 -1.41 3.00 -13.15
C GLY A 150 -2.72 3.73 -13.16
N CYS A 151 -3.16 4.14 -14.33
CA CYS A 151 -4.33 5.01 -14.49
C CYS A 151 -5.52 4.31 -15.14
N ASN A 152 -5.37 3.06 -15.54
CA ASN A 152 -6.46 2.30 -16.15
C ASN A 152 -6.11 0.82 -16.12
N GLU A 153 -7.05 0.01 -16.60
CA GLU A 153 -6.88 -1.45 -16.57
C GLU A 153 -5.69 -1.93 -17.38
N SER A 154 -5.46 -1.31 -18.53
CA SER A 154 -4.35 -1.69 -19.39
C SER A 154 -3.00 -1.41 -18.70
N GLU A 155 -2.88 -0.25 -18.08
CA GLU A 155 -1.65 0.10 -17.34
C GLU A 155 -1.48 -0.81 -16.13
N PHE A 156 -2.55 -1.07 -15.40
CA PHE A 156 -2.50 -1.97 -14.26
C PHE A 156 -1.93 -3.32 -14.66
N HIS A 157 -2.42 -3.86 -15.74
CA HIS A 157 -1.93 -5.13 -16.26
C HIS A 157 -0.45 -5.05 -16.67
N UNK A 158 -0.13 -4.06 -17.30
CA UNK A 158 1.11 -3.84 -17.72
C UNK A 158 2.07 -3.71 -16.71
N LEU A 159 1.75 -3.13 -15.60
CA LEU A 159 2.67 -2.84 -14.51
C LEU A 159 2.74 -3.98 -13.49
N THR A 160 1.69 -4.74 -13.33
CA THR A 160 1.63 -5.77 -12.30
C THR A 160 1.66 -7.21 -12.84
N GLY A 161 1.26 -7.40 -14.07
CA GLY A 161 1.07 -8.74 -14.63
C GLY A 161 -0.23 -9.41 -14.20
N ALA A 162 -1.01 -8.76 -13.35
CA ALA A 162 -2.28 -9.33 -12.88
C ALA A 162 -3.38 -9.13 -13.92
N ASP A 163 -4.45 -9.88 -13.76
CA ASP A 163 -5.68 -9.69 -14.54
C ASP A 163 -6.06 -8.21 -14.52
N PRO A 164 -6.34 -7.60 -15.69
CA PRO A 164 -6.65 -6.15 -15.73
C PRO A 164 -7.87 -5.77 -14.89
N GLY A 165 -8.78 -6.70 -14.62
CA GLY A 165 -9.92 -6.43 -13.74
C GLY A 165 -9.53 -6.04 -12.33
N GLY A 166 -8.28 -6.29 -11.93
CA GLY A 166 -7.81 -5.87 -10.63
C GLY A 166 -7.84 -4.36 -10.43
N PHE A 167 -7.74 -3.59 -11.52
CA PHE A 167 -7.83 -2.14 -11.39
C PHE A 167 -9.21 -1.70 -10.89
N LYS A 168 -10.25 -2.37 -11.34
CA LYS A 168 -11.60 -2.09 -10.84
C LYS A 168 -11.71 -2.36 -9.35
N LEU A 169 -11.01 -3.39 -8.87
CA LEU A 169 -11.00 -3.68 -7.43
C LEU A 169 -10.32 -2.55 -6.65
N GLN A 170 -9.26 -1.97 -7.20
CA GLN A 170 -8.61 -0.85 -6.54
C GLN A 170 -9.56 0.35 -6.42
N LEU A 171 -10.31 0.65 -7.49
CA LEU A 171 -11.30 1.73 -7.43
C LEU A 171 -12.43 1.38 -6.46
N ASN A 172 -12.83 0.13 -6.46
CA ASN A 172 -13.86 -0.36 -5.54
C ASN A 172 -13.44 -0.23 -4.08
N ALA A 173 -12.15 -0.38 -3.81
CA ALA A 173 -11.66 -0.18 -2.45
C ALA A 173 -11.98 1.23 -1.98
N LEU A 174 -11.78 2.22 -2.84
CA LEU A 174 -12.10 3.59 -2.49
C LEU A 174 -13.60 3.78 -2.25
N ARG A 175 -14.43 3.20 -3.11
CA ARG A 175 -15.88 3.23 -2.91
C ARG A 175 -16.28 2.62 -1.58
N ASN A 176 -15.73 1.44 -1.28
CA ASN A 176 -16.08 0.73 -0.05
C ASN A 176 -15.63 1.47 1.19
N LEU A 177 -14.44 2.09 1.13
CA LEU A 177 -13.93 2.86 2.26
C LEU A 177 -14.79 4.10 2.50
N LEU A 178 -15.14 4.82 1.45
CA LEU A 178 -16.00 6.00 1.59
C LEU A 178 -17.36 5.62 2.14
N LYS A 179 -17.93 4.53 1.64
CA LYS A 179 -19.23 4.05 2.12
C LYS A 179 -19.18 3.72 3.61
N ALA A 180 -18.03 3.19 4.06
CA ALA A 180 -17.85 2.83 5.48
C ALA A 180 -17.48 4.04 6.36
N GLY A 181 -17.29 5.21 5.77
CA GLY A 181 -16.90 6.40 6.51
C GLY A 181 -15.45 6.40 6.93
N VAL A 182 -14.60 5.67 6.21
CA VAL A 182 -13.17 5.57 6.52
C VAL A 182 -12.41 6.63 5.74
N SER A 183 -11.59 7.42 6.42
CA SER A 183 -10.75 8.43 5.79
C SER A 183 -9.80 7.76 4.80
N CYS A 184 -9.76 8.25 3.56
CA CYS A 184 -8.90 7.64 2.55
C CYS A 184 -8.58 8.61 1.42
N HIS A 185 -7.51 8.31 0.69
CA HIS A 185 -7.23 9.01 -0.56
C HIS A 185 -6.48 8.07 -1.51
N PRO A 186 -6.57 8.31 -2.82
CA PRO A 186 -5.80 7.52 -3.77
C PRO A 186 -4.41 8.13 -3.99
N ALA A 187 -3.41 7.25 -4.15
CA ALA A 187 -2.08 7.63 -4.59
C ALA A 187 -1.86 6.94 -5.93
N ILE A 188 -1.57 7.72 -6.97
CA ILE A 188 -1.57 7.23 -8.34
C ILE A 188 -0.14 7.13 -8.86
N MET A 189 0.29 5.93 -9.25
CA MET A 189 1.59 5.75 -9.90
C MET A 189 1.46 6.29 -11.33
N THR A 190 2.05 7.45 -11.59
CA THR A 190 1.91 8.13 -12.87
C THR A 190 3.15 8.06 -13.75
N SER A 191 4.24 7.47 -13.28
CA SER A 191 5.51 7.49 -14.00
C SER A 191 5.44 6.84 -15.39
N PHE A 192 4.48 5.95 -15.61
CA PHE A 192 4.33 5.22 -16.87
C PHE A 192 3.12 5.70 -17.68
N SER A 193 2.45 6.75 -17.22
CA SER A 193 1.16 7.18 -17.76
C SER A 193 1.31 8.44 -18.60
N SER A 194 0.49 8.55 -19.64
CA SER A 194 0.36 9.80 -20.38
C SER A 194 -0.46 10.80 -19.58
N GLU A 195 -0.39 12.06 -19.96
CA GLU A 195 -1.23 13.08 -19.36
C GLU A 195 -2.71 12.78 -19.57
N GLU A 196 -3.06 12.23 -20.72
CA GLU A 196 -4.44 11.82 -20.99
C GLU A 196 -4.91 10.74 -20.03
N SER A 197 -4.06 9.78 -19.77
CA SER A 197 -4.41 8.74 -18.81
C SER A 197 -4.63 9.29 -17.39
N UNK A 198 -3.83 10.05 -16.92
CA UNK A 198 -3.95 10.65 -15.72
C UNK A 198 -5.18 11.39 -15.60
N LYS A 199 -5.55 12.21 -16.66
CA LYS A 199 -6.79 12.97 -16.70
C LYS A 199 -8.02 12.07 -16.69
N GLY A 200 -7.97 11.01 -17.47
CA GLY A 200 -9.08 10.06 -17.50
C GLY A 200 -9.35 9.43 -16.14
N LEU A 201 -8.31 9.09 -15.42
CA LEU A 201 -8.48 8.52 -14.08
C LEU A 201 -9.05 9.56 -13.11
N LEU A 202 -8.56 10.80 -13.17
CA LEU A 202 -9.10 11.84 -12.29
C LEU A 202 -10.59 12.04 -12.53
N GLU A 203 -11.02 11.96 -13.77
CA GLU A 203 -12.45 12.06 -14.09
C GLU A 203 -13.24 10.90 -13.48
N LYS A 204 -12.70 9.68 -13.56
CA LYS A 204 -13.35 8.52 -12.95
C LYS A 204 -13.42 8.66 -11.42
N LEU A 205 -12.35 9.13 -10.82
CA LEU A 205 -12.32 9.33 -9.38
C LEU A 205 -13.37 10.35 -8.96
N ALA A 206 -13.48 11.45 -9.72
CA ALA A 206 -14.47 12.49 -9.43
C ALA A 206 -15.90 11.95 -9.54
N GLU A 207 -16.13 11.00 -10.45
CA GLU A 207 -17.46 10.38 -10.58
C GLU A 207 -17.81 9.56 -9.34
N ILE A 208 -16.81 8.92 -8.71
CA ILE A 208 -17.04 8.19 -7.46
C ILE A 208 -17.31 9.19 -6.34
N ASP A 209 -16.44 10.18 -6.20
CA ASP A 209 -16.56 11.25 -5.20
C ASP A 209 -15.54 12.31 -5.56
N GLU A 210 -15.98 13.57 -5.65
CA GLU A 210 -15.08 14.64 -6.06
C GLU A 210 -13.86 14.79 -5.16
N ARG A 211 -14.00 14.45 -3.88
CA ARG A 211 -12.88 14.51 -2.94
C ARG A 211 -11.73 13.60 -3.37
N LEU A 212 -12.04 12.46 -3.99
CA LEU A 212 -11.00 11.54 -4.43
C LEU A 212 -10.09 12.18 -5.48
N ALA A 213 -10.69 12.93 -6.42
CA ALA A 213 -9.89 13.62 -7.44
C ALA A 213 -9.11 14.77 -6.83
N GLU A 214 -9.75 15.53 -5.93
CA GLU A 214 -9.11 16.69 -5.30
C GLU A 214 -7.94 16.29 -4.41
N GLU A 215 -8.05 15.17 -3.74
CA GLU A 215 -7.06 14.71 -2.77
C GLU A 215 -6.11 13.67 -3.35
N ALA A 216 -6.21 13.40 -4.65
CA ALA A 216 -5.34 12.42 -5.29
C ALA A 216 -3.89 12.83 -5.16
N GLU A 217 -3.06 11.87 -4.74
CA GLU A 217 -1.62 12.05 -4.62
C GLU A 217 -0.97 11.46 -5.86
N VAL A 218 0.02 12.17 -6.40
CA VAL A 218 0.80 11.64 -7.53
C VAL A 218 2.03 10.95 -6.96
N GLU A 219 2.21 9.71 -7.34
CA GLU A 219 3.36 8.90 -6.93
C GLU A 219 4.25 8.71 -8.14
N GLU A 220 5.53 9.07 -8.02
CA GLU A 220 6.47 8.93 -9.11
C GLU A 220 7.62 8.03 -8.71
N LEU A 221 8.09 7.28 -9.68
CA LEU A 221 9.10 6.24 -9.53
C LEU A 221 10.40 6.78 -8.94
N ILE A 222 10.96 6.08 -7.95
CA ILE A 222 12.29 6.37 -7.44
C ILE A 222 13.22 5.28 -7.94
N LEU A 223 14.34 5.71 -8.53
CA LEU A 223 15.23 4.80 -9.24
C LEU A 223 16.26 4.16 -8.31
N TYR A 224 15.78 3.40 -7.32
CA TYR A 224 16.69 2.57 -6.53
C TYR A 224 17.39 1.56 -7.47
N PRO A 225 18.64 1.19 -7.18
CA PRO A 225 19.36 0.29 -8.12
C PRO A 225 18.61 -0.98 -8.46
N HIS A 226 18.00 -1.64 -7.49
CA HIS A 226 17.29 -2.89 -7.74
C HIS A 226 16.02 -2.65 -8.57
N VAL A 227 15.41 -1.47 -8.47
CA VAL A 227 14.25 -1.12 -9.29
C VAL A 227 14.69 -0.90 -10.74
N VAL A 228 15.79 -0.16 -10.94
CA VAL A 228 16.33 0.09 -12.28
C VAL A 228 16.59 -1.23 -12.99
N GLU A 229 17.25 -2.16 -12.30
CA GLU A 229 17.60 -3.44 -12.89
C GLU A 229 16.36 -4.25 -13.26
N ARG A 230 15.36 -4.25 -12.37
CA ARG A 230 14.11 -4.98 -12.65
C ARG A 230 13.37 -4.39 -13.85
N LEU A 231 13.31 -3.05 -13.94
CA LEU A 231 12.64 -2.39 -15.06
C LEU A 231 13.32 -2.72 -16.38
N LYS A 232 14.63 -2.80 -16.39
CA LYS A 232 15.38 -3.22 -17.58
C LYS A 232 15.03 -4.64 -18.00
N ARG A 233 14.97 -5.54 -17.04
CA ARG A 233 14.55 -6.92 -17.31
C ARG A 233 13.13 -6.99 -17.89
N UNK A 234 12.31 -6.13 -17.39
CA UNK A 234 11.06 -6.12 -17.81
C UNK A 234 10.85 -5.35 -19.00
N GLY A 235 11.80 -4.78 -19.53
CA GLY A 235 11.69 -3.91 -20.66
C GLY A 235 10.68 -2.79 -20.50
N LEU A 236 10.49 -2.33 -19.28
CA LEU A 236 9.47 -1.33 -18.97
C LEU A 236 10.11 0.07 -18.94
N LYS A 237 9.55 1.00 -19.72
CA LYS A 237 10.07 2.37 -19.81
C LYS A 237 9.16 3.33 -19.06
N TYR A 238 9.77 4.28 -18.37
CA TYR A 238 9.03 5.30 -17.62
C TYR A 238 9.14 6.65 -18.33
N ARG A 239 8.18 7.53 -18.02
CA ARG A 239 8.18 8.91 -18.53
C ARG A 239 8.82 9.87 -17.54
N VAL A 240 8.59 9.66 -16.24
CA VAL A 240 9.10 10.50 -15.16
C VAL A 240 9.63 9.62 -14.05
N ALA A 241 10.80 9.97 -13.50
CA ALA A 241 11.36 9.25 -12.38
C ALA A 241 12.38 10.13 -11.67
N HIS A 242 12.75 9.74 -10.44
CA HIS A 242 13.66 10.52 -9.62
C HIS A 242 14.75 9.64 -9.05
N ALA A 243 15.99 10.13 -9.05
CA ALA A 243 17.09 9.46 -8.36
C ALA A 243 16.80 9.47 -6.85
N PRO A 244 17.27 8.46 -6.10
CA PRO A 244 16.97 8.39 -4.66
C PRO A 244 17.41 9.61 -3.87
N ASP A 245 18.49 10.29 -4.29
CA ASP A 245 19.02 11.46 -3.61
C ASP A 245 18.44 12.79 -4.12
N LYS A 246 17.47 12.72 -5.04
CA LYS A 246 16.90 13.92 -5.68
C LYS A 246 15.38 13.89 -5.69
N VAL A 247 14.78 13.27 -4.70
CA VAL A 247 13.32 13.24 -4.59
C VAL A 247 12.82 14.62 -4.20
N PRO A 248 11.81 15.16 -4.92
CA PRO A 248 11.30 16.50 -4.59
C PRO A 248 10.73 16.58 -3.17
N PRO A 249 10.76 17.76 -2.55
CA PRO A 249 10.26 17.92 -1.18
C PRO A 249 8.81 17.50 -0.98
N ASP A 250 7.97 17.71 -1.96
CA ASP A 250 6.56 17.30 -1.87
C ASP A 250 6.30 15.80 -2.06
N UNK A 251 7.19 15.24 -2.28
CA UNK A 251 7.13 13.84 -2.38
C UNK A 251 7.46 13.16 -1.16
N UNK A 252 7.63 13.94 -0.50
CA UNK A 252 8.08 13.54 0.73
C UNK A 252 7.27 13.11 1.66
#